data_11dcb4a4e4ed4489594c7ac4dba49be5
#
_entry.id   11dcb4a4e4ed4489594c7ac4dba49be5
#
_cell.length_a   1.000
_cell.length_b   1.000
_cell.length_c   1.000
_cell.angle_alpha   90.00
_cell.angle_beta   90.00
_cell.angle_gamma   90.00
#
_symmetry.space_group_name_H-M   'P 1'
#
loop_
_entity.id
_entity.type
_entity.pdbx_description
1 polymer ?
#
loop_
_entity_poly.entity_id
_entity_poly.type
_entity_poly.pdbx_seq_one_letter_code
_entity_poly.pdbx_strand_id
1 'polypeptide(L)'
;MKHSKSKSQYFKHKKWQCINNCGACCNLTPEDRPNLAEYLNPEELAIYMSMVGEDGWCINYDRHSRKCNIYQQRPRFCQVKPNNFEDMYGVEAEEFNEFAIACCQQQISGVYGEDSTELAKYNLEIYSST
;
A
#
# COMPACT_ATOMS: atom_id res chain seq x y z
N MET A 1 -7.23 -4.11 -10.85
CA MET A 1 -7.28 -4.79 -9.56
C MET A 1 -8.70 -5.26 -9.29
N LYS A 2 -8.87 -6.54 -9.04
CA LYS A 2 -10.18 -7.10 -8.72
C LYS A 2 -10.31 -7.33 -7.23
N HIS A 3 -11.41 -6.89 -6.66
CA HIS A 3 -11.74 -7.25 -5.29
C HIS A 3 -13.18 -7.67 -5.20
N SER A 4 -13.45 -8.50 -4.24
CA SER A 4 -14.78 -8.99 -3.98
C SER A 4 -15.69 -7.84 -3.55
N LYS A 5 -16.90 -7.78 -4.11
CA LYS A 5 -17.89 -6.79 -3.69
C LYS A 5 -18.20 -6.89 -2.21
N SER A 6 -18.21 -8.12 -1.67
CA SER A 6 -18.49 -8.32 -0.25
C SER A 6 -17.42 -7.68 0.64
N LYS A 7 -16.13 -7.79 0.26
CA LYS A 7 -15.06 -7.14 1.00
C LYS A 7 -15.16 -5.62 0.93
N SER A 8 -15.44 -5.07 -0.24
CA SER A 8 -15.64 -3.65 -0.41
C SER A 8 -16.76 -3.12 0.47
N GLN A 9 -17.85 -3.87 0.55
CA GLN A 9 -19.02 -3.45 1.33
C GLN A 9 -18.74 -3.33 2.81
N TYR A 10 -17.90 -4.22 3.37
CA TYR A 10 -17.53 -4.16 4.79
C TYR A 10 -16.87 -2.85 5.16
N PHE A 11 -16.11 -2.26 4.24
CA PHE A 11 -15.31 -1.08 4.51
C PHE A 11 -15.79 0.16 3.75
N LYS A 12 -16.99 0.11 3.19
CA LYS A 12 -17.49 1.14 2.29
C LYS A 12 -17.44 2.55 2.85
N HIS A 13 -17.75 2.72 4.13
CA HIS A 13 -17.79 4.05 4.76
C HIS A 13 -16.63 4.23 5.76
N LYS A 14 -15.63 3.35 5.70
CA LYS A 14 -14.49 3.44 6.59
C LYS A 14 -13.42 4.31 5.98
N LYS A 15 -12.60 4.91 6.84
CA LYS A 15 -11.48 5.73 6.40
C LYS A 15 -10.22 4.90 6.35
N TRP A 16 -9.44 5.10 5.28
CA TRP A 16 -8.12 4.51 5.20
C TRP A 16 -7.22 5.08 6.29
N GLN A 17 -6.38 4.24 6.88
CA GLN A 17 -5.31 4.68 7.75
C GLN A 17 -4.17 3.68 7.69
N CYS A 18 -2.97 4.16 8.00
CA CYS A 18 -1.79 3.32 8.08
C CYS A 18 -1.72 2.71 9.48
N ILE A 19 -1.38 1.44 9.54
CA ILE A 19 -1.25 0.73 10.82
C ILE A 19 0.21 0.67 11.22
N ASN A 20 0.51 1.00 12.46
CA ASN A 20 1.87 0.94 12.99
C ASN A 20 2.43 -0.48 12.89
N ASN A 21 3.71 -0.58 12.55
CA ASN A 21 4.44 -1.84 12.48
C ASN A 21 3.96 -2.80 11.40
N CYS A 22 3.20 -2.30 10.42
CA CYS A 22 2.78 -3.12 9.29
C CYS A 22 3.93 -3.33 8.30
N GLY A 23 4.49 -2.25 7.78
CA GLY A 23 5.64 -2.29 6.87
C GLY A 23 5.41 -2.93 5.51
N ALA A 24 4.20 -3.42 5.23
CA ALA A 24 3.96 -4.16 3.98
C ALA A 24 4.23 -3.32 2.74
N CYS A 25 3.96 -2.02 2.78
CA CYS A 25 4.18 -1.14 1.64
C CYS A 25 5.65 -0.97 1.29
N CYS A 26 6.57 -1.36 2.16
CA CYS A 26 8.01 -1.34 1.89
C CYS A 26 8.47 -2.60 1.16
N ASN A 27 7.61 -3.58 0.95
CA ASN A 27 7.92 -4.70 0.06
C ASN A 27 7.66 -4.25 -1.37
N LEU A 28 8.74 -4.02 -2.11
CA LEU A 28 8.68 -3.44 -3.45
C LEU A 28 8.85 -4.46 -4.58
N THR A 29 8.93 -5.74 -4.26
CA THR A 29 9.23 -6.81 -5.22
C THR A 29 8.58 -6.53 -6.58
N PRO A 30 9.36 -6.20 -7.62
CA PRO A 30 8.78 -5.80 -8.92
C PRO A 30 7.96 -6.90 -9.59
N GLU A 31 8.29 -8.15 -9.35
CA GLU A 31 7.58 -9.29 -9.91
C GLU A 31 6.12 -9.34 -9.46
N ASP A 32 5.85 -8.77 -8.28
CA ASP A 32 4.49 -8.70 -7.74
C ASP A 32 3.74 -7.45 -8.19
N ARG A 33 4.40 -6.58 -8.93
CA ARG A 33 3.84 -5.31 -9.39
C ARG A 33 4.14 -5.10 -10.88
N PRO A 34 3.58 -5.95 -11.76
CA PRO A 34 3.95 -5.93 -13.18
C PRO A 34 3.53 -4.67 -13.92
N ASN A 35 2.65 -3.86 -13.36
CA ASN A 35 2.11 -2.69 -14.03
C ASN A 35 2.75 -1.37 -13.61
N LEU A 36 3.95 -1.42 -13.03
CA LEU A 36 4.64 -0.20 -12.55
C LEU A 36 4.75 0.88 -13.63
N ALA A 37 5.12 0.48 -14.85
CA ALA A 37 5.30 1.44 -15.95
C ALA A 37 4.01 2.10 -16.42
N GLU A 38 2.86 1.56 -16.03
CA GLU A 38 1.57 2.13 -16.42
C GLU A 38 1.19 3.35 -15.58
N TYR A 39 1.68 3.43 -14.35
CA TYR A 39 1.32 4.54 -13.46
C TYR A 39 2.52 5.33 -12.92
N LEU A 40 3.75 4.90 -13.21
CA LEU A 40 4.95 5.66 -12.88
C LEU A 40 5.58 6.17 -14.15
N ASN A 41 5.96 7.46 -14.18
CA ASN A 41 6.72 7.97 -15.32
C ASN A 41 8.14 7.38 -15.28
N PRO A 42 8.94 7.52 -16.38
CA PRO A 42 10.28 6.92 -16.42
C PRO A 42 11.19 7.34 -15.27
N GLU A 43 11.10 8.59 -14.84
CA GLU A 43 11.88 9.10 -13.73
C GLU A 43 11.50 8.45 -12.41
N GLU A 44 10.19 8.34 -12.16
CA GLU A 44 9.68 7.67 -10.96
C GLU A 44 10.01 6.20 -10.96
N LEU A 45 9.92 5.55 -12.12
CA LEU A 45 10.26 4.14 -12.24
C LEU A 45 11.73 3.90 -11.90
N ALA A 46 12.62 4.77 -12.37
CA ALA A 46 14.05 4.68 -12.03
C ALA A 46 14.28 4.83 -10.54
N ILE A 47 13.58 5.78 -9.89
CA ILE A 47 13.66 5.95 -8.44
C ILE A 47 13.17 4.71 -7.72
N TYR A 48 12.03 4.17 -8.14
CA TYR A 48 11.46 2.96 -7.55
C TYR A 48 12.46 1.82 -7.60
N MET A 49 13.01 1.55 -8.78
CA MET A 49 13.95 0.45 -8.95
C MET A 49 15.23 0.65 -8.13
N SER A 50 15.66 1.89 -7.95
CA SER A 50 16.84 2.20 -7.12
C SER A 50 16.61 1.90 -5.64
N MET A 51 15.34 1.85 -5.20
CA MET A 51 14.99 1.60 -3.81
C MET A 51 14.80 0.11 -3.50
N VAL A 52 14.71 -0.73 -4.53
CA VAL A 52 14.47 -2.17 -4.35
C VAL A 52 15.77 -2.84 -3.90
N GLY A 53 15.77 -3.43 -2.71
CA GLY A 53 16.92 -4.19 -2.20
C GLY A 53 16.99 -5.57 -2.82
N GLU A 54 18.06 -6.31 -2.50
CA GLU A 54 18.29 -7.65 -3.03
C GLU A 54 17.14 -8.62 -2.74
N ASP A 55 16.48 -8.42 -1.62
CA ASP A 55 15.38 -9.27 -1.17
C ASP A 55 14.00 -8.73 -1.55
N GLY A 56 13.94 -7.67 -2.34
CA GLY A 56 12.68 -7.06 -2.78
C GLY A 56 12.13 -6.01 -1.82
N TRP A 57 12.71 -5.89 -0.63
CA TRP A 57 12.28 -4.86 0.31
C TRP A 57 12.99 -3.55 0.01
N CYS A 58 12.32 -2.44 0.33
CA CYS A 58 12.90 -1.11 0.15
C CYS A 58 14.16 -0.95 0.99
N ILE A 59 15.19 -0.34 0.43
CA ILE A 59 16.45 -0.09 1.15
C ILE A 59 16.25 0.84 2.35
N ASN A 60 15.15 1.58 2.39
CA ASN A 60 14.80 2.49 3.49
C ASN A 60 13.95 1.83 4.57
N TYR A 61 13.66 0.56 4.42
CA TYR A 61 12.83 -0.17 5.39
C TYR A 61 13.69 -0.64 6.58
N ASP A 62 13.24 -0.32 7.78
CA ASP A 62 13.85 -0.80 9.01
C ASP A 62 13.10 -2.04 9.50
N ARG A 63 13.74 -3.21 9.42
CA ARG A 63 13.12 -4.49 9.78
C ARG A 63 12.79 -4.58 11.26
N HIS A 64 13.55 -3.89 12.10
CA HIS A 64 13.35 -3.93 13.53
C HIS A 64 12.07 -3.20 13.94
N SER A 65 11.90 -1.97 13.46
CA SER A 65 10.73 -1.15 13.78
C SER A 65 9.58 -1.37 12.80
N ARG A 66 9.82 -2.02 11.66
CA ARG A 66 8.86 -2.19 10.55
C ARG A 66 8.37 -0.85 10.03
N LYS A 67 9.26 0.11 9.95
CA LYS A 67 8.95 1.47 9.51
C LYS A 67 9.89 1.91 8.40
N CYS A 68 9.40 2.87 7.61
CA CYS A 68 10.22 3.50 6.58
C CYS A 68 11.09 4.58 7.21
N ASN A 69 12.41 4.52 6.97
CA ASN A 69 13.36 5.49 7.50
C ASN A 69 13.20 6.88 6.89
N ILE A 70 12.56 6.97 5.71
CA ILE A 70 12.32 8.24 5.03
C ILE A 70 10.84 8.57 4.97
N TYR A 71 10.09 8.19 5.99
CA TYR A 71 8.62 8.33 5.99
C TYR A 71 8.16 9.73 5.55
N GLN A 72 8.78 10.77 6.08
CA GLN A 72 8.41 12.16 5.77
C GLN A 72 8.85 12.59 4.37
N GLN A 73 9.87 11.95 3.82
CA GLN A 73 10.42 12.28 2.51
C GLN A 73 10.11 11.20 1.47
N ARG A 74 9.06 10.40 1.69
CA ARG A 74 8.71 9.33 0.74
C ARG A 74 8.36 9.91 -0.63
N PRO A 75 8.77 9.23 -1.72
CA PRO A 75 8.30 9.62 -3.05
C PRO A 75 6.78 9.56 -3.15
N ARG A 76 6.23 10.28 -4.13
CA ARG A 76 4.79 10.32 -4.36
C ARG A 76 4.16 8.93 -4.40
N PHE A 77 4.82 7.99 -5.06
CA PHE A 77 4.27 6.63 -5.24
C PHE A 77 4.27 5.80 -3.95
N CYS A 78 4.92 6.26 -2.90
CA CYS A 78 4.88 5.63 -1.58
C CYS A 78 3.90 6.32 -0.63
N GLN A 79 3.23 7.39 -1.07
CA GLN A 79 2.32 8.17 -0.24
C GLN A 79 0.88 7.84 -0.60
N VAL A 80 0.12 7.35 0.37
CA VAL A 80 -1.30 7.06 0.19
C VAL A 80 -2.09 8.35 0.47
N LYS A 81 -2.38 9.07 -0.60
CA LYS A 81 -3.11 10.35 -0.53
C LYS A 81 -4.10 10.43 -1.69
N PRO A 82 -5.25 11.11 -1.50
CA PRO A 82 -6.27 11.18 -2.56
C PRO A 82 -5.76 11.70 -3.89
N ASN A 83 -4.99 12.81 -3.90
CA ASN A 83 -4.49 13.35 -5.17
C ASN A 83 -3.45 12.47 -5.83
N ASN A 84 -2.63 11.77 -5.06
CA ASN A 84 -1.66 10.83 -5.63
C ASN A 84 -2.38 9.66 -6.29
N PHE A 85 -3.43 9.15 -5.65
CA PHE A 85 -4.19 8.03 -6.19
C PHE A 85 -5.01 8.44 -7.42
N GLU A 86 -5.50 9.67 -7.45
CA GLU A 86 -6.17 10.18 -8.64
C GLU A 86 -5.20 10.23 -9.82
N ASP A 87 -3.99 10.77 -9.60
CA ASP A 87 -2.98 10.90 -10.65
C ASP A 87 -2.46 9.55 -11.14
N MET A 88 -2.23 8.61 -10.22
CA MET A 88 -1.62 7.32 -10.57
C MET A 88 -2.63 6.29 -11.06
N TYR A 89 -3.82 6.28 -10.48
CA TYR A 89 -4.78 5.19 -10.71
C TYR A 89 -6.13 5.67 -11.24
N GLY A 90 -6.35 6.98 -11.34
CA GLY A 90 -7.62 7.50 -11.78
C GLY A 90 -8.75 7.33 -10.77
N VAL A 91 -8.42 7.22 -9.50
CA VAL A 91 -9.40 7.01 -8.44
C VAL A 91 -9.94 8.35 -7.96
N GLU A 92 -11.26 8.52 -8.02
CA GLU A 92 -11.89 9.75 -7.57
C GLU A 92 -11.85 9.88 -6.04
N ALA A 93 -11.87 11.13 -5.55
CA ALA A 93 -11.72 11.41 -4.13
C ALA A 93 -12.74 10.66 -3.26
N GLU A 94 -13.97 10.54 -3.71
CA GLU A 94 -15.04 9.86 -2.97
C GLU A 94 -14.85 8.34 -2.88
N GLU A 95 -14.04 7.77 -3.77
CA GLU A 95 -13.73 6.34 -3.77
C GLU A 95 -12.39 6.03 -3.14
N PHE A 96 -11.64 7.05 -2.76
CA PHE A 96 -10.26 6.90 -2.30
C PHE A 96 -10.13 5.95 -1.11
N ASN A 97 -10.92 6.15 -0.06
CA ASN A 97 -10.78 5.34 1.15
C ASN A 97 -11.02 3.87 0.88
N GLU A 98 -12.06 3.55 0.17
CA GLU A 98 -12.40 2.17 -0.18
C GLU A 98 -11.30 1.52 -1.02
N PHE A 99 -10.81 2.26 -2.03
CA PHE A 99 -9.75 1.77 -2.91
C PHE A 99 -8.44 1.57 -2.14
N ALA A 100 -8.05 2.56 -1.32
CA ALA A 100 -6.80 2.49 -0.56
C ALA A 100 -6.82 1.35 0.45
N ILE A 101 -7.96 1.13 1.12
CA ILE A 101 -8.10 0.00 2.05
C ILE A 101 -7.91 -1.32 1.31
N ALA A 102 -8.55 -1.46 0.15
CA ALA A 102 -8.42 -2.68 -0.64
C ALA A 102 -6.97 -2.92 -1.08
N CYS A 103 -6.26 -1.87 -1.47
CA CYS A 103 -4.85 -1.96 -1.86
C CYS A 103 -3.99 -2.43 -0.69
N CYS A 104 -4.21 -1.87 0.50
CA CYS A 104 -3.45 -2.28 1.68
C CYS A 104 -3.75 -3.72 2.06
N GLN A 105 -5.01 -4.13 2.00
CA GLN A 105 -5.38 -5.52 2.28
C GLN A 105 -4.69 -6.48 1.33
N GLN A 106 -4.66 -6.16 0.04
CA GLN A 106 -3.96 -6.99 -0.95
C GLN A 106 -2.46 -7.05 -0.69
N GLN A 107 -1.86 -5.92 -0.38
CA GLN A 107 -0.42 -5.87 -0.13
C GLN A 107 -0.05 -6.66 1.11
N ILE A 108 -0.80 -6.48 2.20
CA ILE A 108 -0.55 -7.21 3.45
C ILE A 108 -0.74 -8.71 3.23
N SER A 109 -1.81 -9.08 2.55
CA SER A 109 -2.09 -10.50 2.24
C SER A 109 -0.98 -11.11 1.39
N GLY A 110 -0.47 -10.35 0.41
CA GLY A 110 0.61 -10.82 -0.46
C GLY A 110 1.94 -11.00 0.26
N VAL A 111 2.23 -10.13 1.24
CA VAL A 111 3.49 -10.16 1.97
C VAL A 111 3.47 -11.15 3.14
N TYR A 112 2.40 -11.14 3.92
CA TYR A 112 2.32 -11.90 5.17
C TYR A 112 1.36 -13.09 5.11
N GLY A 113 0.46 -13.13 4.13
CA GLY A 113 -0.51 -14.19 3.96
C GLY A 113 -1.93 -13.76 4.34
N GLU A 114 -2.90 -14.47 3.78
CA GLU A 114 -4.33 -14.20 4.03
C GLU A 114 -4.74 -14.45 5.47
N ASP A 115 -4.07 -15.37 6.15
CA ASP A 115 -4.37 -15.74 7.54
C ASP A 115 -3.40 -15.09 8.52
N SER A 116 -2.66 -14.07 8.08
CA SER A 116 -1.64 -13.44 8.91
C SER A 116 -2.25 -12.60 10.03
N THR A 117 -1.49 -12.47 11.11
CA THR A 117 -1.86 -11.58 12.21
C THR A 117 -1.82 -10.12 11.76
N GLU A 118 -0.94 -9.81 10.81
CA GLU A 118 -0.83 -8.46 10.24
C GLU A 118 -2.13 -8.05 9.53
N LEU A 119 -2.69 -8.94 8.72
CA LEU A 119 -3.94 -8.63 8.04
C LEU A 119 -5.11 -8.54 9.00
N ALA A 120 -5.17 -9.45 9.97
CA ALA A 120 -6.22 -9.42 10.99
C ALA A 120 -6.17 -8.11 11.79
N LYS A 121 -4.98 -7.68 12.16
CA LYS A 121 -4.79 -6.41 12.88
C LYS A 121 -5.22 -5.22 12.03
N TYR A 122 -4.84 -5.21 10.75
CA TYR A 122 -5.21 -4.14 9.85
C TYR A 122 -6.73 -4.03 9.72
N ASN A 123 -7.39 -5.15 9.47
CA ASN A 123 -8.84 -5.17 9.31
C ASN A 123 -9.57 -4.72 10.57
N LEU A 124 -9.07 -5.12 11.74
CA LEU A 124 -9.66 -4.73 13.01
C LEU A 124 -9.54 -3.22 13.23
N GLU A 125 -8.37 -2.64 12.95
CA GLU A 125 -8.15 -1.21 13.11
C GLU A 125 -9.04 -0.39 12.17
N ILE A 126 -9.14 -0.82 10.90
CA ILE A 126 -10.01 -0.12 9.93
C ILE A 126 -11.47 -0.24 10.34
N TYR A 127 -11.89 -1.44 10.75
CA TYR A 127 -13.27 -1.69 11.13
C TYR A 127 -13.67 -0.87 12.37
N SER A 128 -12.76 -0.71 13.31
CA SER A 128 -12.99 0.00 14.57
C SER A 128 -12.96 1.52 14.41
N SER A 129 -12.30 2.04 13.35
CA SER A 129 -12.23 3.47 13.12
C SER A 129 -13.51 3.96 12.46
N THR A 130 -14.06 5.04 12.94
CA THR A 130 -15.27 5.62 12.36
C THR A 130 -15.11 7.11 12.14
#